data_ec5ce8dbf84386745b93f0f4dceaf9c3
#
_entry.id   ec5ce8dbf84386745b93f0f4dceaf9c3
#
_cell.length_a   1.000
_cell.length_b   1.000
_cell.length_c   1.000
_cell.angle_alpha   90.00
_cell.angle_beta   90.00
_cell.angle_gamma   90.00
#
_symmetry.space_group_name_H-M   'P 1'
#
loop_
_entity.id
_entity.type
_entity.pdbx_description
1 polymer ?
#
loop_
_entity_poly.entity_id
_entity_poly.type
_entity_poly.pdbx_seq_one_letter_code
_entity_poly.pdbx_strand_id
1 'polypeptide(L)'
;MIFSIVYYLISVFLYIIAIPYLIYKSTKSKYKEAIPARFFLKNNPKFDTNGIWFHSCSMGETKSLKPIIDELENNNIGPINISTNTNTGFEAAKQLTSNARYLPFELFLPFWINKQKVLVVMEAELWYMMFLYAKINHTKTILINARISDKSYNSYKKYQWFYSKIFKNIDKVFAQTDIDKKRLIELGAMNVETIGNIKLSHLPKITKSIQKLDDKFITTLASSHKNEEQLILNGYYKEMGRLIIVPRHPERFDLVDSLIKEYVKDKDISYSRYTQNDSLNTDIILIDTMGELINIFAISDAVILGGAFEKIGGHNPIEPAYFNCALISGEHIFNQKALFESVKNYRIIKNEEILDIMQNIKDIPKASLIKAGTIDPIIKEIKRK
;
A
#
# COMPACT_ATOMS: atom_id res chain seq x y z
N MET A 1 26.03 -12.80 -23.17
CA MET A 1 25.57 -14.15 -23.61
C MET A 1 25.96 -15.24 -22.61
N ILE A 2 27.24 -15.46 -22.30
CA ILE A 2 27.70 -16.53 -21.35
C ILE A 2 26.98 -16.43 -19.99
N PHE A 3 26.94 -15.24 -19.38
CA PHE A 3 26.27 -15.03 -18.10
C PHE A 3 24.79 -15.48 -18.10
N SER A 4 24.02 -15.13 -19.13
CA SER A 4 22.60 -15.50 -19.24
C SER A 4 22.42 -17.02 -19.33
N ILE A 5 23.30 -17.70 -20.05
CA ILE A 5 23.30 -19.18 -20.15
C ILE A 5 23.59 -19.79 -18.79
N VAL A 6 24.65 -19.36 -18.12
CA VAL A 6 25.01 -19.87 -16.78
C VAL A 6 23.89 -19.60 -15.77
N TYR A 7 23.34 -18.40 -15.75
CA TYR A 7 22.21 -18.04 -14.89
C TYR A 7 20.99 -18.95 -15.15
N TYR A 8 20.67 -19.20 -16.42
CA TYR A 8 19.58 -20.10 -16.79
C TYR A 8 19.82 -21.53 -16.32
N LEU A 9 21.01 -22.08 -16.54
CA LEU A 9 21.37 -23.43 -16.09
C LEU A 9 21.29 -23.57 -14.56
N ILE A 10 21.75 -22.55 -13.82
CA ILE A 10 21.60 -22.48 -12.35
C ILE A 10 20.12 -22.47 -11.96
N SER A 11 19.30 -21.68 -12.66
CA SER A 11 17.86 -21.62 -12.39
C SER A 11 17.17 -22.97 -12.64
N VAL A 12 17.54 -23.71 -13.69
CA VAL A 12 17.06 -25.07 -13.97
C VAL A 12 17.49 -26.03 -12.86
N PHE A 13 18.76 -26.00 -12.46
CA PHE A 13 19.28 -26.87 -11.40
C PHE A 13 18.55 -26.64 -10.08
N LEU A 14 18.40 -25.38 -9.65
CA LEU A 14 17.68 -25.01 -8.44
C LEU A 14 16.21 -25.43 -8.50
N TYR A 15 15.59 -25.31 -9.67
CA TYR A 15 14.22 -25.74 -9.88
C TYR A 15 14.06 -27.26 -9.68
N ILE A 16 14.93 -28.08 -10.28
CA ILE A 16 14.88 -29.54 -10.13
C ILE A 16 14.97 -29.92 -8.65
N ILE A 17 15.88 -29.32 -7.90
CA ILE A 17 16.01 -29.56 -6.45
C ILE A 17 14.75 -29.12 -5.70
N ALA A 18 14.11 -28.03 -6.12
CA ALA A 18 12.95 -27.50 -5.45
C ALA A 18 11.64 -28.27 -5.72
N ILE A 19 11.55 -29.10 -6.77
CA ILE A 19 10.31 -29.79 -7.16
C ILE A 19 9.63 -30.53 -6.00
N PRO A 20 10.28 -31.38 -5.20
CA PRO A 20 9.61 -32.08 -4.10
C PRO A 20 8.99 -31.12 -3.07
N TYR A 21 9.73 -30.06 -2.75
CA TYR A 21 9.25 -29.01 -1.84
C TYR A 21 8.06 -28.23 -2.44
N LEU A 22 8.11 -27.90 -3.73
CA LEU A 22 7.02 -27.21 -4.43
C LEU A 22 5.74 -28.07 -4.47
N ILE A 23 5.86 -29.35 -4.75
CA ILE A 23 4.73 -30.29 -4.71
C ILE A 23 4.11 -30.31 -3.31
N TYR A 24 4.93 -30.47 -2.27
CA TYR A 24 4.46 -30.42 -0.88
C TYR A 24 3.79 -29.08 -0.56
N LYS A 25 4.39 -27.95 -0.93
CA LYS A 25 3.82 -26.62 -0.68
C LYS A 25 2.50 -26.39 -1.44
N SER A 26 2.35 -26.94 -2.64
CA SER A 26 1.13 -26.79 -3.45
C SER A 26 -0.11 -27.43 -2.80
N THR A 27 0.06 -28.33 -1.82
CA THR A 27 -1.06 -28.90 -1.04
C THR A 27 -1.60 -27.95 0.02
N LYS A 28 -0.85 -26.91 0.40
CA LYS A 28 -1.30 -25.90 1.38
C LYS A 28 -2.26 -24.91 0.74
N SER A 29 -3.39 -24.61 1.40
CA SER A 29 -4.44 -23.71 0.89
C SER A 29 -3.89 -22.37 0.37
N LYS A 30 -2.96 -21.77 1.09
CA LYS A 30 -2.29 -20.49 0.74
C LYS A 30 -1.57 -20.53 -0.62
N TYR A 31 -1.08 -21.71 -1.07
CA TYR A 31 -0.22 -21.86 -2.25
C TYR A 31 -0.81 -22.73 -3.34
N LYS A 32 -2.04 -23.24 -3.12
CA LYS A 32 -2.71 -24.22 -3.98
C LYS A 32 -2.88 -23.77 -5.43
N GLU A 33 -2.98 -22.47 -5.67
CA GLU A 33 -3.11 -21.90 -7.02
C GLU A 33 -1.79 -21.34 -7.55
N ALA A 34 -1.09 -20.54 -6.75
CA ALA A 34 0.11 -19.85 -7.19
C ALA A 34 1.26 -20.81 -7.55
N ILE A 35 1.51 -21.86 -6.75
CA ILE A 35 2.62 -22.77 -7.05
C ILE A 35 2.37 -23.57 -8.33
N PRO A 36 1.22 -24.23 -8.54
CA PRO A 36 0.96 -24.93 -9.81
C PRO A 36 1.04 -24.00 -11.03
N ALA A 37 0.52 -22.76 -10.92
CA ALA A 37 0.56 -21.81 -12.02
C ALA A 37 1.99 -21.32 -12.32
N ARG A 38 2.77 -20.96 -11.28
CA ARG A 38 4.10 -20.37 -11.44
C ARG A 38 5.20 -21.39 -11.79
N PHE A 39 5.15 -22.57 -11.19
CA PHE A 39 6.23 -23.56 -11.27
C PHE A 39 5.89 -24.76 -12.16
N PHE A 40 4.62 -24.93 -12.54
CA PHE A 40 4.19 -26.03 -13.41
C PHE A 40 3.32 -25.54 -14.58
N LEU A 41 3.17 -24.21 -14.77
CA LEU A 41 2.37 -23.53 -15.80
C LEU A 41 0.90 -23.99 -15.88
N LYS A 42 0.38 -24.59 -14.79
CA LYS A 42 -0.99 -25.08 -14.73
C LYS A 42 -1.97 -23.92 -14.82
N ASN A 43 -2.86 -23.92 -15.83
CA ASN A 43 -3.86 -22.89 -16.07
C ASN A 43 -3.27 -21.46 -16.14
N ASN A 44 -2.02 -21.33 -16.59
CA ASN A 44 -1.29 -20.07 -16.64
C ASN A 44 -0.70 -19.83 -18.04
N PRO A 45 -1.55 -19.68 -19.09
CA PRO A 45 -1.08 -19.43 -20.45
C PRO A 45 -0.36 -18.08 -20.54
N LYS A 46 0.50 -17.95 -21.53
CA LYS A 46 1.13 -16.66 -21.86
C LYS A 46 0.09 -15.62 -22.27
N PHE A 47 0.43 -14.35 -22.11
CA PHE A 47 -0.40 -13.27 -22.63
C PHE A 47 -0.45 -13.26 -24.15
N ASP A 48 -1.55 -12.77 -24.71
CA ASP A 48 -1.59 -12.41 -26.11
C ASP A 48 -0.63 -11.24 -26.40
N THR A 49 -0.36 -10.98 -27.65
CA THR A 49 0.65 -10.00 -28.06
C THR A 49 0.17 -8.56 -27.97
N ASN A 50 1.13 -7.62 -27.94
CA ASN A 50 0.93 -6.18 -28.10
C ASN A 50 0.09 -5.48 -27.01
N GLY A 51 0.02 -6.03 -25.81
CA GLY A 51 -0.57 -5.37 -24.65
C GLY A 51 0.41 -4.46 -23.90
N ILE A 52 -0.10 -3.80 -22.88
CA ILE A 52 0.70 -3.17 -21.81
C ILE A 52 0.71 -4.15 -20.66
N TRP A 53 1.88 -4.65 -20.34
CA TRP A 53 2.06 -5.66 -19.30
C TRP A 53 2.57 -5.01 -18.01
N PHE A 54 1.75 -5.05 -16.97
CA PHE A 54 2.14 -4.68 -15.59
C PHE A 54 2.56 -5.91 -14.80
N HIS A 55 3.63 -5.77 -14.01
CA HIS A 55 4.04 -6.77 -13.04
C HIS A 55 4.14 -6.18 -11.64
N SER A 56 3.50 -6.83 -10.66
CA SER A 56 3.50 -6.46 -9.24
C SER A 56 3.51 -7.72 -8.37
N CYS A 57 4.06 -7.65 -7.15
CA CYS A 57 4.14 -8.81 -6.27
C CYS A 57 2.89 -8.97 -5.39
N SER A 58 2.50 -7.90 -4.70
CA SER A 58 1.53 -7.93 -3.61
C SER A 58 0.20 -7.27 -3.97
N MET A 59 -0.84 -7.53 -3.16
CA MET A 59 -2.14 -6.88 -3.29
C MET A 59 -2.04 -5.35 -3.25
N GLY A 60 -1.21 -4.79 -2.35
CA GLY A 60 -1.06 -3.34 -2.22
C GLY A 60 -0.41 -2.70 -3.45
N GLU A 61 0.62 -3.34 -4.02
CA GLU A 61 1.24 -2.91 -5.27
C GLU A 61 0.25 -2.99 -6.44
N THR A 62 -0.47 -4.10 -6.55
CA THR A 62 -1.47 -4.29 -7.63
C THR A 62 -2.56 -3.22 -7.56
N LYS A 63 -3.12 -2.95 -6.38
CA LYS A 63 -4.14 -1.90 -6.21
C LYS A 63 -3.62 -0.51 -6.57
N SER A 64 -2.35 -0.23 -6.33
CA SER A 64 -1.75 1.07 -6.66
C SER A 64 -1.54 1.30 -8.17
N LEU A 65 -1.71 0.27 -9.00
CA LEU A 65 -1.72 0.39 -10.46
C LEU A 65 -3.04 0.96 -10.99
N LYS A 66 -4.13 0.91 -10.20
CA LYS A 66 -5.46 1.30 -10.66
C LYS A 66 -5.52 2.68 -11.31
N PRO A 67 -4.96 3.77 -10.72
CA PRO A 67 -5.01 5.09 -11.35
C PRO A 67 -4.32 5.14 -12.73
N ILE A 68 -3.22 4.38 -12.90
CA ILE A 68 -2.51 4.30 -14.18
C ILE A 68 -3.35 3.54 -15.21
N ILE A 69 -3.96 2.43 -14.79
CA ILE A 69 -4.79 1.59 -15.65
C ILE A 69 -6.04 2.35 -16.09
N ASP A 70 -6.76 2.99 -15.15
CA ASP A 70 -7.95 3.80 -15.45
C ASP A 70 -7.62 4.91 -16.48
N GLU A 71 -6.47 5.60 -16.34
CA GLU A 71 -6.04 6.64 -17.26
C GLU A 71 -5.71 6.08 -18.66
N LEU A 72 -5.11 4.88 -18.73
CA LEU A 72 -4.82 4.22 -20.01
C LEU A 72 -6.10 3.75 -20.71
N GLU A 73 -7.04 3.15 -19.97
CA GLU A 73 -8.34 2.69 -20.49
C GLU A 73 -9.20 3.86 -20.97
N ASN A 74 -9.26 4.95 -20.22
CA ASN A 74 -9.96 6.18 -20.62
C ASN A 74 -9.41 6.77 -21.92
N ASN A 75 -8.13 6.52 -22.24
CA ASN A 75 -7.50 6.93 -23.50
C ASN A 75 -7.52 5.82 -24.56
N ASN A 76 -8.24 4.70 -24.37
CA ASN A 76 -8.30 3.53 -25.25
C ASN A 76 -6.90 2.91 -25.53
N ILE A 77 -6.03 2.89 -24.53
CA ILE A 77 -4.68 2.34 -24.63
C ILE A 77 -4.64 0.99 -23.91
N GLY A 78 -4.52 -0.08 -24.70
CA GLY A 78 -4.49 -1.45 -24.18
C GLY A 78 -4.13 -2.46 -25.27
N PRO A 79 -4.42 -3.73 -25.04
CA PRO A 79 -5.01 -4.35 -23.83
C PRO A 79 -4.08 -4.32 -22.60
N ILE A 80 -4.68 -4.37 -21.41
CA ILE A 80 -3.97 -4.39 -20.12
C ILE A 80 -3.78 -5.84 -19.68
N ASN A 81 -2.54 -6.22 -19.45
CA ASN A 81 -2.11 -7.53 -18.93
C ASN A 81 -1.49 -7.31 -17.55
N ILE A 82 -1.83 -8.12 -16.53
CA ILE A 82 -1.26 -8.01 -15.19
C ILE A 82 -0.71 -9.37 -14.76
N SER A 83 0.56 -9.42 -14.35
CA SER A 83 1.13 -10.59 -13.67
C SER A 83 1.48 -10.30 -12.23
N THR A 84 1.30 -11.30 -11.35
CA THR A 84 1.59 -11.20 -9.92
C THR A 84 2.29 -12.44 -9.38
N ASN A 85 2.87 -12.32 -8.17
CA ASN A 85 3.55 -13.45 -7.51
C ASN A 85 2.71 -14.10 -6.41
N THR A 86 1.69 -13.42 -5.88
CA THR A 86 0.92 -13.87 -4.71
C THR A 86 -0.56 -14.06 -5.03
N ASN A 87 -1.24 -14.94 -4.30
CA ASN A 87 -2.70 -15.15 -4.48
C ASN A 87 -3.49 -13.86 -4.25
N THR A 88 -3.17 -13.10 -3.19
CA THR A 88 -3.86 -11.83 -2.89
C THR A 88 -3.60 -10.75 -3.95
N GLY A 89 -2.39 -10.75 -4.54
CA GLY A 89 -2.06 -9.92 -5.71
C GLY A 89 -2.87 -10.33 -6.94
N PHE A 90 -3.01 -11.63 -7.19
CA PHE A 90 -3.77 -12.18 -8.30
C PHE A 90 -5.27 -11.83 -8.20
N GLU A 91 -5.87 -11.97 -7.01
CA GLU A 91 -7.26 -11.55 -6.78
C GLU A 91 -7.44 -10.03 -7.02
N ALA A 92 -6.50 -9.22 -6.59
CA ALA A 92 -6.53 -7.79 -6.89
C ALA A 92 -6.37 -7.50 -8.40
N ALA A 93 -5.52 -8.26 -9.11
CA ALA A 93 -5.32 -8.11 -10.55
C ALA A 93 -6.58 -8.45 -11.35
N LYS A 94 -7.33 -9.49 -10.96
CA LYS A 94 -8.62 -9.86 -11.57
C LYS A 94 -9.69 -8.76 -11.47
N GLN A 95 -9.58 -7.89 -10.47
CA GLN A 95 -10.48 -6.73 -10.33
C GLN A 95 -10.11 -5.59 -11.30
N LEU A 96 -8.89 -5.58 -11.84
CA LEU A 96 -8.38 -4.54 -12.73
C LEU A 96 -8.38 -4.96 -14.20
N THR A 97 -8.32 -6.25 -14.51
CA THR A 97 -8.31 -6.76 -15.87
C THR A 97 -8.75 -8.22 -15.94
N SER A 98 -9.36 -8.63 -17.07
CA SER A 98 -9.61 -10.04 -17.37
C SER A 98 -8.33 -10.82 -17.70
N ASN A 99 -7.24 -10.13 -18.04
CA ASN A 99 -5.96 -10.73 -18.41
C ASN A 99 -4.98 -10.77 -17.22
N ALA A 100 -5.42 -11.30 -16.09
CA ALA A 100 -4.56 -11.55 -14.93
C ALA A 100 -3.86 -12.91 -15.04
N ARG A 101 -2.57 -13.00 -14.68
CA ARG A 101 -1.76 -14.23 -14.66
C ARG A 101 -0.84 -14.24 -13.44
N TYR A 102 -0.38 -15.41 -13.05
CA TYR A 102 0.79 -15.52 -12.18
C TYR A 102 2.07 -15.39 -13.01
N LEU A 103 3.08 -14.65 -12.51
CA LEU A 103 4.39 -14.65 -13.15
C LEU A 103 5.03 -16.03 -13.00
N PRO A 104 5.34 -16.75 -14.08
CA PRO A 104 6.06 -18.02 -13.99
C PRO A 104 7.43 -17.86 -13.33
N PHE A 105 7.97 -18.94 -12.80
CA PHE A 105 9.36 -18.98 -12.34
C PHE A 105 10.33 -18.71 -13.50
N GLU A 106 11.46 -18.09 -13.22
CA GLU A 106 12.36 -17.52 -14.22
C GLU A 106 12.76 -18.44 -15.36
N LEU A 107 12.89 -19.75 -15.09
CA LEU A 107 13.25 -20.71 -16.13
C LEU A 107 12.18 -20.86 -17.25
N PHE A 108 10.93 -20.53 -16.95
CA PHE A 108 9.83 -20.61 -17.93
C PHE A 108 9.63 -19.32 -18.73
N LEU A 109 10.18 -18.19 -18.24
CA LEU A 109 9.97 -16.89 -18.86
C LEU A 109 10.46 -16.81 -20.31
N PRO A 110 11.58 -17.48 -20.71
CA PRO A 110 12.01 -17.52 -22.13
C PRO A 110 10.95 -18.04 -23.08
N PHE A 111 10.09 -18.95 -22.63
CA PHE A 111 9.04 -19.57 -23.44
C PHE A 111 7.66 -18.95 -23.21
N TRP A 112 7.49 -18.22 -22.10
CA TRP A 112 6.20 -17.67 -21.69
C TRP A 112 6.02 -16.20 -22.13
N ILE A 113 7.10 -15.43 -22.23
CA ILE A 113 7.04 -14.03 -22.62
C ILE A 113 6.82 -13.88 -24.12
N ASN A 114 5.68 -13.31 -24.48
CA ASN A 114 5.41 -12.81 -25.83
C ASN A 114 5.73 -11.30 -25.91
N LYS A 115 5.94 -10.82 -27.15
CA LYS A 115 6.12 -9.40 -27.42
C LYS A 115 4.95 -8.58 -26.86
N GLN A 116 5.26 -7.58 -26.05
CA GLN A 116 4.32 -6.58 -25.56
C GLN A 116 4.75 -5.19 -26.06
N LYS A 117 3.85 -4.20 -25.98
CA LYS A 117 4.23 -2.80 -26.25
C LYS A 117 5.17 -2.30 -25.18
N VAL A 118 4.78 -2.50 -23.91
CA VAL A 118 5.53 -2.04 -22.73
C VAL A 118 5.39 -3.08 -21.61
N LEU A 119 6.47 -3.33 -20.89
CA LEU A 119 6.50 -4.00 -19.60
C LEU A 119 6.74 -2.96 -18.52
N VAL A 120 5.81 -2.83 -17.58
CA VAL A 120 5.88 -1.93 -16.43
C VAL A 120 5.98 -2.76 -15.15
N VAL A 121 7.07 -2.63 -14.43
CA VAL A 121 7.37 -3.42 -13.22
C VAL A 121 7.33 -2.53 -11.99
N MET A 122 6.71 -3.02 -10.91
CA MET A 122 6.58 -2.30 -9.63
C MET A 122 7.77 -2.53 -8.71
N GLU A 123 8.21 -1.45 -8.05
CA GLU A 123 9.15 -1.45 -6.92
C GLU A 123 10.47 -2.17 -7.18
N ALA A 124 10.74 -3.27 -6.46
CA ALA A 124 12.01 -4.00 -6.52
C ALA A 124 11.85 -5.41 -7.10
N GLU A 125 10.85 -5.64 -7.96
CA GLU A 125 10.64 -6.92 -8.67
C GLU A 125 11.64 -7.09 -9.83
N LEU A 126 12.93 -7.20 -9.47
CA LEU A 126 14.07 -7.20 -10.38
C LEU A 126 14.43 -8.62 -10.88
N TRP A 127 13.52 -9.23 -11.64
CA TRP A 127 13.70 -10.56 -12.23
C TRP A 127 14.53 -10.51 -13.52
N TYR A 128 15.74 -11.11 -13.50
CA TYR A 128 16.68 -11.00 -14.61
C TYR A 128 16.14 -11.50 -15.95
N MET A 129 15.55 -12.71 -15.96
CA MET A 129 15.00 -13.30 -17.18
C MET A 129 13.78 -12.53 -17.70
N MET A 130 12.97 -11.93 -16.82
CA MET A 130 11.82 -11.12 -17.24
C MET A 130 12.26 -9.92 -18.08
N PHE A 131 13.19 -9.11 -17.58
CA PHE A 131 13.69 -7.95 -18.30
C PHE A 131 14.50 -8.33 -19.55
N LEU A 132 15.32 -9.37 -19.45
CA LEU A 132 16.12 -9.84 -20.59
C LEU A 132 15.22 -10.28 -21.76
N TYR A 133 14.21 -11.12 -21.50
CA TYR A 133 13.33 -11.63 -22.56
C TYR A 133 12.31 -10.61 -23.03
N ALA A 134 11.87 -9.68 -22.19
CA ALA A 134 11.11 -8.52 -22.65
C ALA A 134 11.94 -7.72 -23.67
N LYS A 135 13.22 -7.49 -23.39
CA LYS A 135 14.14 -6.76 -24.28
C LYS A 135 14.43 -7.51 -25.59
N ILE A 136 14.66 -8.83 -25.51
CA ILE A 136 14.85 -9.70 -26.69
C ILE A 136 13.61 -9.64 -27.60
N ASN A 137 12.41 -9.58 -27.02
CA ASN A 137 11.15 -9.42 -27.75
C ASN A 137 10.81 -7.97 -28.14
N HIS A 138 11.79 -7.06 -28.07
CA HIS A 138 11.60 -5.64 -28.41
C HIS A 138 10.46 -4.97 -27.62
N THR A 139 10.23 -5.39 -26.39
CA THR A 139 9.29 -4.78 -25.44
C THR A 139 10.00 -3.68 -24.69
N LYS A 140 9.45 -2.47 -24.68
CA LYS A 140 9.93 -1.36 -23.85
C LYS A 140 9.76 -1.71 -22.37
N THR A 141 10.76 -1.41 -21.54
CA THR A 141 10.79 -1.83 -20.13
C THR A 141 10.87 -0.62 -19.20
N ILE A 142 9.96 -0.53 -18.25
CA ILE A 142 9.84 0.57 -17.30
C ILE A 142 9.75 0.00 -15.88
N LEU A 143 10.59 0.51 -14.98
CA LEU A 143 10.47 0.24 -13.55
C LEU A 143 9.83 1.46 -12.86
N ILE A 144 8.72 1.26 -12.16
CA ILE A 144 7.96 2.33 -11.52
C ILE A 144 7.95 2.15 -10.01
N ASN A 145 7.78 3.27 -9.29
CA ASN A 145 7.79 3.30 -7.82
C ASN A 145 9.04 2.65 -7.22
N ALA A 146 10.17 2.74 -7.94
CA ALA A 146 11.40 2.04 -7.60
C ALA A 146 11.98 2.55 -6.28
N ARG A 147 12.32 1.60 -5.40
CA ARG A 147 12.81 1.88 -4.06
C ARG A 147 13.86 0.87 -3.61
N ILE A 148 14.88 1.35 -2.92
CA ILE A 148 15.89 0.54 -2.23
C ILE A 148 15.96 0.98 -0.77
N SER A 149 15.40 0.20 0.15
CA SER A 149 15.38 0.53 1.58
C SER A 149 16.78 0.55 2.20
N ASP A 150 16.97 1.29 3.30
CA ASP A 150 18.24 1.33 4.05
C ASP A 150 18.69 -0.06 4.47
N LYS A 151 17.74 -0.88 4.92
CA LYS A 151 18.00 -2.27 5.34
C LYS A 151 18.56 -3.14 4.22
N SER A 152 18.09 -2.97 3.00
CA SER A 152 18.47 -3.82 1.85
C SER A 152 19.64 -3.24 1.04
N TYR A 153 19.93 -1.95 1.13
CA TYR A 153 20.90 -1.25 0.29
C TYR A 153 22.29 -1.91 0.29
N ASN A 154 22.82 -2.24 1.47
CA ASN A 154 24.14 -2.88 1.57
C ASN A 154 24.19 -4.25 0.86
N SER A 155 23.10 -5.01 0.93
CA SER A 155 22.99 -6.29 0.21
C SER A 155 22.95 -6.08 -1.31
N TYR A 156 22.17 -5.11 -1.79
CA TYR A 156 22.13 -4.75 -3.20
C TYR A 156 23.50 -4.30 -3.71
N LYS A 157 24.20 -3.47 -2.96
CA LYS A 157 25.54 -2.96 -3.29
C LYS A 157 26.58 -4.08 -3.39
N LYS A 158 26.54 -5.06 -2.47
CA LYS A 158 27.41 -6.25 -2.52
C LYS A 158 27.25 -7.03 -3.83
N TYR A 159 26.05 -7.08 -4.38
CA TYR A 159 25.72 -7.79 -5.63
C TYR A 159 25.51 -6.82 -6.80
N GLN A 160 26.09 -5.63 -6.77
CA GLN A 160 25.96 -4.61 -7.81
C GLN A 160 26.27 -5.13 -9.23
N TRP A 161 27.27 -5.99 -9.36
CA TRP A 161 27.64 -6.62 -10.64
C TRP A 161 26.48 -7.41 -11.27
N PHE A 162 25.61 -8.00 -10.45
CA PHE A 162 24.42 -8.72 -10.90
C PHE A 162 23.30 -7.74 -11.24
N TYR A 163 22.98 -6.81 -10.35
CA TYR A 163 21.91 -5.82 -10.58
C TYR A 163 22.21 -4.92 -11.78
N SER A 164 23.44 -4.58 -12.06
CA SER A 164 23.81 -3.83 -13.26
C SER A 164 23.44 -4.57 -14.56
N LYS A 165 23.42 -5.91 -14.56
CA LYS A 165 22.97 -6.70 -15.71
C LYS A 165 21.44 -6.66 -15.86
N ILE A 166 20.69 -6.53 -14.78
CA ILE A 166 19.23 -6.34 -14.81
C ILE A 166 18.94 -4.93 -15.37
N PHE A 167 19.55 -3.90 -14.76
CA PHE A 167 19.30 -2.51 -15.14
C PHE A 167 19.68 -2.18 -16.58
N LYS A 168 20.64 -2.89 -17.19
CA LYS A 168 20.93 -2.79 -18.64
C LYS A 168 19.74 -3.14 -19.54
N ASN A 169 18.77 -3.87 -19.04
CA ASN A 169 17.57 -4.27 -19.76
C ASN A 169 16.34 -3.41 -19.37
N ILE A 170 16.54 -2.30 -18.65
CA ILE A 170 15.45 -1.39 -18.22
C ILE A 170 15.66 -0.04 -18.90
N ASP A 171 14.68 0.39 -19.70
CA ASP A 171 14.77 1.61 -20.50
C ASP A 171 14.54 2.88 -19.67
N LYS A 172 13.64 2.83 -18.69
CA LYS A 172 13.28 3.97 -17.83
C LYS A 172 13.01 3.51 -16.40
N VAL A 173 13.47 4.29 -15.44
CA VAL A 173 13.23 4.04 -14.01
C VAL A 173 12.61 5.28 -13.37
N PHE A 174 11.48 5.10 -12.68
CA PHE A 174 10.82 6.11 -11.87
C PHE A 174 10.99 5.78 -10.38
N ALA A 175 11.85 6.53 -9.70
CA ALA A 175 12.19 6.37 -8.30
C ALA A 175 11.21 7.12 -7.37
N GLN A 176 11.01 6.60 -6.14
CA GLN A 176 10.19 7.27 -5.14
C GLN A 176 10.85 8.54 -4.60
N THR A 177 12.15 8.48 -4.28
CA THR A 177 12.90 9.57 -3.65
C THR A 177 14.22 9.82 -4.37
N ASP A 178 14.84 10.97 -4.10
CA ASP A 178 16.17 11.26 -4.63
C ASP A 178 17.26 10.35 -4.01
N ILE A 179 17.02 9.82 -2.81
CA ILE A 179 17.89 8.81 -2.20
C ILE A 179 17.78 7.51 -2.99
N ASP A 180 16.57 7.07 -3.31
CA ASP A 180 16.38 5.88 -4.16
C ASP A 180 16.99 6.06 -5.53
N LYS A 181 16.82 7.24 -6.16
CA LYS A 181 17.43 7.57 -7.43
C LYS A 181 18.95 7.39 -7.38
N LYS A 182 19.63 7.93 -6.36
CA LYS A 182 21.09 7.77 -6.19
C LYS A 182 21.49 6.29 -6.07
N ARG A 183 20.80 5.54 -5.20
CA ARG A 183 21.05 4.11 -5.00
C ARG A 183 20.85 3.29 -6.27
N LEU A 184 19.79 3.57 -7.02
CA LEU A 184 19.47 2.88 -8.28
C LEU A 184 20.55 3.15 -9.35
N ILE A 185 21.02 4.40 -9.47
CA ILE A 185 22.11 4.77 -10.37
C ILE A 185 23.40 4.03 -9.98
N GLU A 186 23.74 3.97 -8.70
CA GLU A 186 24.89 3.21 -8.20
C GLU A 186 24.78 1.72 -8.56
N LEU A 187 23.58 1.15 -8.58
CA LEU A 187 23.34 -0.24 -8.99
C LEU A 187 23.37 -0.46 -10.51
N GLY A 188 23.54 0.61 -11.29
CA GLY A 188 23.67 0.56 -12.76
C GLY A 188 22.42 0.94 -13.53
N ALA A 189 21.38 1.50 -12.86
CA ALA A 189 20.21 2.01 -13.54
C ALA A 189 20.55 3.28 -14.35
N MET A 190 20.00 3.35 -15.56
CA MET A 190 20.06 4.52 -16.44
C MET A 190 18.69 5.17 -16.55
N ASN A 191 18.64 6.45 -16.98
CA ASN A 191 17.38 7.18 -17.18
C ASN A 191 16.46 7.20 -15.96
N VAL A 192 17.02 7.47 -14.76
CA VAL A 192 16.30 7.50 -13.49
C VAL A 192 15.72 8.88 -13.22
N GLU A 193 14.43 8.94 -12.96
CA GLU A 193 13.69 10.16 -12.62
C GLU A 193 12.97 9.98 -11.28
N THR A 194 12.99 11.00 -10.41
CA THR A 194 12.25 10.98 -9.14
C THR A 194 10.86 11.57 -9.34
N ILE A 195 9.82 10.76 -9.10
CA ILE A 195 8.43 11.18 -9.29
C ILE A 195 7.58 11.12 -8.01
N GLY A 196 8.15 10.67 -6.88
CA GLY A 196 7.42 10.43 -5.64
C GLY A 196 6.81 9.03 -5.55
N ASN A 197 6.11 8.75 -4.44
CA ASN A 197 5.46 7.46 -4.22
C ASN A 197 4.08 7.43 -4.88
N ILE A 198 3.91 6.63 -5.92
CA ILE A 198 2.63 6.53 -6.66
C ILE A 198 1.51 5.86 -5.84
N LYS A 199 1.82 5.15 -4.77
CA LYS A 199 0.78 4.65 -3.84
C LYS A 199 0.01 5.80 -3.17
N LEU A 200 0.58 7.00 -3.17
CA LEU A 200 -0.01 8.23 -2.64
C LEU A 200 -0.67 9.10 -3.73
N SER A 201 -0.66 8.67 -4.98
CA SER A 201 -1.29 9.43 -6.08
C SER A 201 -2.83 9.40 -6.03
N HIS A 202 -3.40 8.41 -5.35
CA HIS A 202 -4.85 8.30 -5.14
C HIS A 202 -5.21 8.85 -3.77
N LEU A 203 -5.36 10.17 -3.71
CA LEU A 203 -5.72 10.87 -2.49
C LEU A 203 -7.19 10.64 -2.15
N PRO A 204 -7.55 10.51 -0.87
CA PRO A 204 -8.93 10.34 -0.46
C PRO A 204 -9.75 11.59 -0.84
N LYS A 205 -10.92 11.38 -1.46
CA LYS A 205 -11.84 12.47 -1.83
C LYS A 205 -12.89 12.64 -0.76
N ILE A 206 -13.09 13.87 -0.30
CA ILE A 206 -14.21 14.26 0.53
C ILE A 206 -15.50 14.03 -0.28
N THR A 207 -16.44 13.28 0.26
CA THR A 207 -17.75 13.01 -0.38
C THR A 207 -18.85 13.91 0.16
N LYS A 208 -18.71 14.37 1.43
CA LYS A 208 -19.62 15.30 2.10
C LYS A 208 -18.79 16.35 2.85
N SER A 209 -18.99 17.62 2.56
CA SER A 209 -18.36 18.68 3.35
C SER A 209 -19.05 18.79 4.70
N ILE A 210 -18.31 18.51 5.76
CA ILE A 210 -18.74 18.71 7.14
C ILE A 210 -18.13 20.02 7.63
N GLN A 211 -18.97 20.94 8.14
CA GLN A 211 -18.48 22.19 8.71
C GLN A 211 -18.19 22.02 10.20
N LYS A 212 -17.05 22.53 10.68
CA LYS A 212 -16.83 22.70 12.12
C LYS A 212 -17.81 23.79 12.63
N LEU A 213 -18.52 23.46 13.70
CA LEU A 213 -19.51 24.39 14.30
C LEU A 213 -18.84 25.43 15.21
N ASP A 214 -17.66 25.15 15.68
CA ASP A 214 -16.87 26.00 16.58
C ASP A 214 -15.36 25.65 16.43
N ASP A 215 -14.52 26.36 17.17
CA ASP A 215 -13.05 26.19 17.16
C ASP A 215 -12.56 25.10 18.13
N LYS A 216 -13.45 24.26 18.67
CA LYS A 216 -13.03 23.16 19.55
C LYS A 216 -12.08 22.21 18.81
N PHE A 217 -11.04 21.80 19.51
CA PHE A 217 -10.11 20.80 19.01
C PHE A 217 -10.82 19.44 18.84
N ILE A 218 -10.65 18.80 17.70
CA ILE A 218 -11.31 17.53 17.37
C ILE A 218 -10.27 16.42 17.32
N THR A 219 -10.41 15.46 18.24
CA THR A 219 -9.65 14.20 18.24
C THR A 219 -10.53 13.08 17.72
N THR A 220 -10.06 12.33 16.73
CA THR A 220 -10.79 11.18 16.18
C THR A 220 -10.08 9.88 16.51
N LEU A 221 -10.75 8.96 17.22
CA LEU A 221 -10.38 7.55 17.30
C LEU A 221 -10.91 6.83 16.06
N ALA A 222 -10.03 6.53 15.13
CA ALA A 222 -10.38 6.05 13.80
C ALA A 222 -10.23 4.54 13.66
N SER A 223 -11.24 3.87 13.14
CA SER A 223 -11.26 2.41 12.90
C SER A 223 -10.96 1.60 14.16
N SER A 224 -11.61 1.92 15.26
CA SER A 224 -11.37 1.27 16.54
C SER A 224 -11.83 -0.19 16.58
N HIS A 225 -11.15 -0.95 17.42
CA HIS A 225 -11.43 -2.36 17.72
C HIS A 225 -11.74 -2.54 19.21
N LYS A 226 -12.09 -3.77 19.58
CA LYS A 226 -12.39 -4.13 20.98
C LYS A 226 -11.26 -3.69 21.91
N ASN A 227 -11.60 -3.14 23.06
CA ASN A 227 -10.76 -2.57 24.13
C ASN A 227 -10.16 -1.20 23.81
N GLU A 228 -10.01 -0.82 22.54
CA GLU A 228 -9.39 0.46 22.17
C GLU A 228 -10.28 1.65 22.53
N GLU A 229 -11.61 1.52 22.40
CA GLU A 229 -12.56 2.56 22.77
C GLU A 229 -12.48 2.85 24.28
N GLN A 230 -12.44 1.81 25.11
CA GLN A 230 -12.31 1.98 26.56
C GLN A 230 -10.97 2.60 26.94
N LEU A 231 -9.88 2.20 26.28
CA LEU A 231 -8.56 2.76 26.50
C LEU A 231 -8.55 4.27 26.26
N ILE A 232 -9.15 4.73 25.15
CA ILE A 232 -9.19 6.15 24.78
C ILE A 232 -10.17 6.92 25.66
N LEU A 233 -11.34 6.36 25.98
CA LEU A 233 -12.29 7.00 26.90
C LEU A 233 -11.68 7.24 28.27
N ASN A 234 -10.90 6.32 28.80
CA ASN A 234 -10.21 6.49 30.10
C ASN A 234 -9.26 7.68 30.12
N GLY A 235 -8.71 8.07 28.99
CA GLY A 235 -7.85 9.24 28.84
C GLY A 235 -8.58 10.54 28.45
N TYR A 236 -9.86 10.46 28.12
CA TYR A 236 -10.63 11.62 27.68
C TYR A 236 -11.08 12.51 28.84
N TYR A 237 -10.99 13.82 28.65
CA TYR A 237 -11.56 14.85 29.50
C TYR A 237 -12.06 16.02 28.64
N LYS A 238 -13.09 16.75 29.12
CA LYS A 238 -13.88 17.71 28.33
C LYS A 238 -13.03 18.85 27.74
N GLU A 239 -12.04 19.34 28.48
CA GLU A 239 -11.20 20.48 28.10
C GLU A 239 -10.24 20.18 26.93
N MET A 240 -9.99 18.92 26.61
CA MET A 240 -9.21 18.59 25.40
C MET A 240 -9.99 18.87 24.10
N GLY A 241 -11.30 19.01 24.17
CA GLY A 241 -12.16 19.27 23.02
C GLY A 241 -13.09 18.10 22.72
N ARG A 242 -13.47 17.94 21.43
CA ARG A 242 -14.34 16.86 20.98
C ARG A 242 -13.61 15.56 20.73
N LEU A 243 -14.25 14.46 21.11
CA LEU A 243 -13.82 13.11 20.77
C LEU A 243 -14.82 12.49 19.79
N ILE A 244 -14.36 12.16 18.58
CA ILE A 244 -15.14 11.40 17.59
C ILE A 244 -14.64 9.96 17.60
N ILE A 245 -15.54 9.00 17.79
CA ILE A 245 -15.21 7.56 17.79
C ILE A 245 -15.83 6.92 16.56
N VAL A 246 -14.99 6.28 15.75
CA VAL A 246 -15.37 5.62 14.49
C VAL A 246 -14.98 4.16 14.55
N PRO A 247 -15.89 3.25 14.97
CA PRO A 247 -15.62 1.82 15.04
C PRO A 247 -15.39 1.22 13.64
N ARG A 248 -14.47 0.24 13.55
CA ARG A 248 -14.12 -0.41 12.26
C ARG A 248 -15.26 -1.24 11.69
N HIS A 249 -16.07 -1.86 12.53
CA HIS A 249 -17.07 -2.86 12.15
C HIS A 249 -18.48 -2.44 12.61
N PRO A 250 -19.48 -2.44 11.71
CA PRO A 250 -20.84 -2.02 12.03
C PRO A 250 -21.49 -2.79 13.18
N GLU A 251 -21.19 -4.08 13.32
CA GLU A 251 -21.70 -4.93 14.40
C GLU A 251 -21.27 -4.48 15.81
N ARG A 252 -20.34 -3.51 15.88
CA ARG A 252 -19.88 -2.96 17.15
C ARG A 252 -20.53 -1.65 17.55
N PHE A 253 -21.32 -1.03 16.66
CA PHE A 253 -21.87 0.31 16.91
C PHE A 253 -22.70 0.36 18.22
N ASP A 254 -23.57 -0.60 18.45
CA ASP A 254 -24.40 -0.64 19.67
C ASP A 254 -23.60 -0.98 20.93
N LEU A 255 -22.55 -1.79 20.82
CA LEU A 255 -21.61 -2.06 21.92
C LEU A 255 -20.86 -0.79 22.33
N VAL A 256 -20.37 -0.03 21.35
CA VAL A 256 -19.63 1.21 21.60
C VAL A 256 -20.57 2.30 22.10
N ASP A 257 -21.81 2.38 21.60
CA ASP A 257 -22.84 3.26 22.12
C ASP A 257 -23.09 3.02 23.62
N SER A 258 -23.28 1.76 24.01
CA SER A 258 -23.48 1.38 25.43
C SER A 258 -22.28 1.72 26.29
N LEU A 259 -21.07 1.52 25.77
CA LEU A 259 -19.81 1.86 26.45
C LEU A 259 -19.69 3.37 26.70
N ILE A 260 -20.03 4.20 25.69
CA ILE A 260 -19.97 5.66 25.82
C ILE A 260 -21.03 6.15 26.79
N LYS A 261 -22.26 5.64 26.72
CA LYS A 261 -23.35 5.99 27.65
C LYS A 261 -22.99 5.69 29.09
N GLU A 262 -22.38 4.54 29.35
CA GLU A 262 -21.91 4.21 30.71
C GLU A 262 -20.76 5.14 31.13
N TYR A 263 -19.83 5.48 30.23
CA TYR A 263 -18.72 6.38 30.52
C TYR A 263 -19.20 7.80 30.90
N VAL A 264 -20.24 8.33 30.21
CA VAL A 264 -20.72 9.71 30.45
C VAL A 264 -21.78 9.81 31.56
N LYS A 265 -22.30 8.69 32.08
CA LYS A 265 -23.47 8.60 32.97
C LYS A 265 -23.37 9.57 34.12
N ASP A 266 -22.43 9.79 34.81
CA ASP A 266 -22.34 10.68 35.98
C ASP A 266 -21.37 11.85 35.74
N LYS A 267 -21.19 12.24 34.45
CA LYS A 267 -20.24 13.27 34.05
C LYS A 267 -20.97 14.40 33.30
N ASP A 268 -20.49 15.60 33.42
CA ASP A 268 -20.94 16.76 32.60
C ASP A 268 -20.30 16.69 31.19
N ILE A 269 -20.59 15.60 30.46
CA ILE A 269 -20.12 15.32 29.10
C ILE A 269 -21.30 14.98 28.23
N SER A 270 -21.52 15.77 27.18
CA SER A 270 -22.59 15.53 26.20
C SER A 270 -22.17 14.46 25.16
N TYR A 271 -23.14 13.63 24.76
CA TYR A 271 -22.91 12.53 23.82
C TYR A 271 -24.03 12.46 22.78
N SER A 272 -23.69 12.10 21.53
CA SER A 272 -24.65 11.77 20.47
C SER A 272 -24.12 10.69 19.52
N ARG A 273 -25.09 9.98 18.90
CA ARG A 273 -24.85 9.14 17.71
C ARG A 273 -25.05 10.00 16.46
N TYR A 274 -24.17 9.82 15.48
CA TYR A 274 -24.19 10.60 14.23
C TYR A 274 -25.49 10.37 13.42
N THR A 275 -26.02 9.14 13.37
CA THR A 275 -27.30 8.86 12.69
C THR A 275 -28.52 9.52 13.35
N GLN A 276 -28.44 9.90 14.62
CA GLN A 276 -29.50 10.57 15.36
C GLN A 276 -29.34 12.10 15.38
N ASN A 277 -28.08 12.55 15.33
CA ASN A 277 -27.75 13.97 15.33
C ASN A 277 -26.43 14.19 14.59
N ASP A 278 -26.49 14.59 13.33
CA ASP A 278 -25.35 14.82 12.46
C ASP A 278 -24.68 16.20 12.64
N SER A 279 -25.11 16.98 13.61
CA SER A 279 -24.59 18.33 13.88
C SER A 279 -23.18 18.35 14.46
N LEU A 280 -22.65 17.22 14.96
CA LEU A 280 -21.34 17.09 15.60
C LEU A 280 -21.08 18.12 16.72
N ASN A 281 -22.13 18.51 17.48
CA ASN A 281 -22.07 19.58 18.49
C ASN A 281 -21.86 19.08 19.93
N THR A 282 -21.85 17.77 20.18
CA THR A 282 -21.62 17.17 21.49
C THR A 282 -20.14 16.96 21.79
N ASP A 283 -19.79 16.70 23.05
CA ASP A 283 -18.40 16.49 23.47
C ASP A 283 -17.85 15.15 22.98
N ILE A 284 -18.68 14.10 22.98
CA ILE A 284 -18.34 12.80 22.38
C ILE A 284 -19.35 12.50 21.27
N ILE A 285 -18.88 12.03 20.12
CA ILE A 285 -19.71 11.63 18.98
C ILE A 285 -19.32 10.22 18.53
N LEU A 286 -20.30 9.34 18.40
CA LEU A 286 -20.14 8.03 17.78
C LEU A 286 -20.57 8.11 16.31
N ILE A 287 -19.64 7.84 15.40
CA ILE A 287 -19.98 7.63 13.99
C ILE A 287 -20.46 6.20 13.82
N ASP A 288 -21.75 6.03 13.73
CA ASP A 288 -22.46 4.74 13.62
C ASP A 288 -22.96 4.49 12.20
N THR A 289 -22.18 4.94 11.21
CA THR A 289 -22.42 4.70 9.78
C THR A 289 -21.10 4.48 9.05
N MET A 290 -21.18 3.75 7.93
CA MET A 290 -19.99 3.48 7.10
C MET A 290 -19.77 4.59 6.07
N GLY A 291 -18.49 4.80 5.70
CA GLY A 291 -18.10 5.70 4.60
C GLY A 291 -17.78 7.13 5.02
N GLU A 292 -18.02 7.53 6.26
CA GLU A 292 -17.80 8.89 6.75
C GLU A 292 -16.36 9.19 7.18
N LEU A 293 -15.50 8.19 7.33
CA LEU A 293 -14.17 8.35 7.94
C LEU A 293 -13.31 9.42 7.24
N ILE A 294 -13.34 9.48 5.91
CA ILE A 294 -12.58 10.49 5.13
C ILE A 294 -13.12 11.90 5.39
N ASN A 295 -14.44 12.05 5.48
CA ASN A 295 -15.07 13.33 5.78
C ASN A 295 -14.73 13.80 7.20
N ILE A 296 -14.64 12.86 8.16
CA ILE A 296 -14.23 13.13 9.53
C ILE A 296 -12.75 13.52 9.63
N PHE A 297 -11.86 12.86 8.89
CA PHE A 297 -10.44 13.25 8.85
C PHE A 297 -10.27 14.70 8.38
N ALA A 298 -11.08 15.15 7.43
CA ALA A 298 -11.00 16.52 6.89
C ALA A 298 -11.27 17.63 7.95
N ILE A 299 -11.96 17.30 9.03
CA ILE A 299 -12.27 18.22 10.13
C ILE A 299 -11.48 17.93 11.42
N SER A 300 -10.73 16.81 11.46
CA SER A 300 -9.98 16.37 12.65
C SER A 300 -8.68 17.15 12.82
N ASP A 301 -8.38 17.54 14.05
CA ASP A 301 -7.09 18.13 14.40
C ASP A 301 -6.06 17.04 14.77
N ALA A 302 -6.52 15.97 15.42
CA ALA A 302 -5.71 14.80 15.76
C ALA A 302 -6.46 13.51 15.43
N VAL A 303 -5.72 12.47 15.08
CA VAL A 303 -6.25 11.13 14.80
C VAL A 303 -5.44 10.09 15.56
N ILE A 304 -6.15 9.28 16.32
CA ILE A 304 -5.64 8.08 16.98
C ILE A 304 -6.10 6.89 16.13
N LEU A 305 -5.16 6.20 15.47
CA LEU A 305 -5.45 5.06 14.61
C LEU A 305 -5.61 3.78 15.45
N GLY A 306 -6.81 3.20 15.40
CA GLY A 306 -7.10 1.90 15.99
C GLY A 306 -6.45 0.73 15.26
N GLY A 307 -6.71 -0.48 15.76
CA GLY A 307 -6.13 -1.72 15.27
C GLY A 307 -4.62 -1.87 15.57
N ALA A 308 -4.07 -0.98 16.37
CA ALA A 308 -2.65 -0.93 16.69
C ALA A 308 -2.35 -0.95 18.20
N PHE A 309 -3.32 -0.69 19.05
CA PHE A 309 -3.23 -0.86 20.52
C PHE A 309 -3.52 -2.32 20.91
N GLU A 310 -4.14 -3.06 20.01
CA GLU A 310 -4.28 -4.52 20.04
C GLU A 310 -3.50 -5.15 18.89
N LYS A 311 -3.19 -6.47 18.95
CA LYS A 311 -2.36 -7.19 17.96
C LYS A 311 -3.10 -7.46 16.63
N ILE A 312 -3.68 -6.42 16.02
CA ILE A 312 -4.45 -6.52 14.78
C ILE A 312 -3.61 -6.16 13.56
N GLY A 313 -2.67 -5.20 13.72
CA GLY A 313 -1.72 -4.85 12.65
C GLY A 313 -1.80 -3.42 12.14
N GLY A 314 -2.68 -2.59 12.72
CA GLY A 314 -2.85 -1.17 12.42
C GLY A 314 -3.71 -0.87 11.18
N HIS A 315 -4.08 0.40 11.04
CA HIS A 315 -4.83 0.94 9.91
C HIS A 315 -4.01 1.93 9.09
N ASN A 316 -4.56 2.39 7.96
CA ASN A 316 -3.88 3.22 6.97
C ASN A 316 -3.53 4.62 7.52
N PRO A 317 -2.24 4.98 7.69
CA PRO A 317 -1.82 6.29 8.18
C PRO A 317 -1.84 7.39 7.11
N ILE A 318 -1.96 7.03 5.84
CA ILE A 318 -1.89 7.96 4.70
C ILE A 318 -3.06 8.94 4.71
N GLU A 319 -4.27 8.44 4.99
CA GLU A 319 -5.49 9.22 4.94
C GLU A 319 -5.49 10.37 5.97
N PRO A 320 -5.27 10.14 7.28
CA PRO A 320 -5.19 11.25 8.22
C PRO A 320 -3.98 12.16 8.00
N ALA A 321 -2.84 11.63 7.53
CA ALA A 321 -1.68 12.45 7.20
C ALA A 321 -1.92 13.35 5.99
N TYR A 322 -2.73 12.91 5.03
CA TYR A 322 -3.15 13.74 3.90
C TYR A 322 -3.93 14.99 4.34
N PHE A 323 -4.77 14.85 5.36
CA PHE A 323 -5.52 15.97 5.95
C PHE A 323 -4.73 16.75 7.01
N ASN A 324 -3.43 16.49 7.15
CA ASN A 324 -2.56 17.14 8.13
C ASN A 324 -3.05 17.00 9.59
N CYS A 325 -3.65 15.88 9.96
CA CYS A 325 -3.99 15.60 11.35
C CYS A 325 -2.71 15.28 12.15
N ALA A 326 -2.66 15.64 13.43
CA ALA A 326 -1.67 15.04 14.34
C ALA A 326 -1.96 13.53 14.41
N LEU A 327 -0.96 12.67 14.19
CA LEU A 327 -1.18 11.25 13.97
C LEU A 327 -0.53 10.40 15.05
N ILE A 328 -1.36 9.65 15.77
CA ILE A 328 -0.98 8.74 16.84
C ILE A 328 -1.43 7.33 16.48
N SER A 329 -0.61 6.32 16.79
CA SER A 329 -0.95 4.91 16.62
C SER A 329 -0.32 4.07 17.72
N GLY A 330 -0.91 2.93 18.05
CA GLY A 330 -0.29 1.93 18.90
C GLY A 330 0.92 1.24 18.25
N GLU A 331 1.62 0.38 18.99
CA GLU A 331 2.87 -0.25 18.52
C GLU A 331 2.65 -1.39 17.50
N HIS A 332 1.44 -1.94 17.41
CA HIS A 332 1.15 -3.09 16.55
C HIS A 332 0.78 -2.66 15.11
N ILE A 333 1.74 -2.03 14.39
CA ILE A 333 1.56 -1.57 13.00
C ILE A 333 2.10 -2.52 11.93
N PHE A 334 2.28 -3.81 12.23
CA PHE A 334 3.03 -4.74 11.37
C PHE A 334 2.47 -4.90 9.96
N ASN A 335 1.15 -4.67 9.74
CA ASN A 335 0.53 -4.70 8.41
C ASN A 335 0.70 -3.36 7.65
N GLN A 336 1.08 -2.28 8.33
CA GLN A 336 1.09 -0.92 7.78
C GLN A 336 2.46 -0.25 7.80
N LYS A 337 3.52 -0.95 8.23
CA LYS A 337 4.89 -0.38 8.34
C LYS A 337 5.33 0.37 7.08
N ALA A 338 5.09 -0.22 5.91
CA ALA A 338 5.46 0.37 4.63
C ALA A 338 4.72 1.69 4.34
N LEU A 339 3.48 1.85 4.83
CA LEU A 339 2.72 3.09 4.67
C LEU A 339 3.18 4.15 5.67
N PHE A 340 3.49 3.79 6.91
CA PHE A 340 4.07 4.71 7.89
C PHE A 340 5.40 5.31 7.43
N GLU A 341 6.22 4.59 6.66
CA GLU A 341 7.44 5.11 6.05
C GLU A 341 7.19 6.24 5.03
N SER A 342 5.95 6.42 4.59
CA SER A 342 5.53 7.51 3.69
C SER A 342 4.94 8.71 4.43
N VAL A 343 4.93 8.69 5.76
CA VAL A 343 4.39 9.74 6.62
C VAL A 343 5.49 10.33 7.50
N LYS A 344 5.47 11.65 7.71
CA LYS A 344 6.32 12.37 8.67
C LYS A 344 5.50 12.76 9.89
N ASN A 345 6.19 12.98 11.02
CA ASN A 345 5.65 13.54 12.25
C ASN A 345 4.50 12.73 12.87
N TYR A 346 4.52 11.40 12.74
CA TYR A 346 3.61 10.54 13.48
C TYR A 346 4.21 10.09 14.82
N ARG A 347 3.37 9.62 15.74
CA ARG A 347 3.78 9.02 17.02
C ARG A 347 3.31 7.57 17.08
N ILE A 348 4.23 6.65 17.42
CA ILE A 348 3.92 5.28 17.82
C ILE A 348 4.11 5.20 19.32
N ILE A 349 3.08 4.76 20.04
CA ILE A 349 3.04 4.74 21.50
C ILE A 349 2.58 3.39 22.04
N LYS A 350 2.92 3.10 23.29
CA LYS A 350 2.36 1.98 24.04
C LYS A 350 1.06 2.38 24.73
N ASN A 351 0.27 1.38 25.14
CA ASN A 351 -1.00 1.62 25.82
C ASN A 351 -0.85 2.45 27.10
N GLU A 352 0.24 2.27 27.81
CA GLU A 352 0.53 2.98 29.06
C GLU A 352 0.79 4.49 28.86
N GLU A 353 1.19 4.88 27.63
CA GLU A 353 1.52 6.26 27.29
C GLU A 353 0.29 7.08 26.85
N ILE A 354 -0.90 6.43 26.71
CA ILE A 354 -2.08 7.08 26.13
C ILE A 354 -2.56 8.29 26.97
N LEU A 355 -2.49 8.21 28.29
CA LEU A 355 -2.90 9.30 29.18
C LEU A 355 -2.04 10.55 28.97
N ASP A 356 -0.72 10.40 28.93
CA ASP A 356 0.22 11.48 28.68
C ASP A 356 0.02 12.09 27.29
N ILE A 357 -0.13 11.26 26.27
CA ILE A 357 -0.39 11.70 24.90
C ILE A 357 -1.70 12.48 24.79
N MET A 358 -2.77 12.03 25.44
CA MET A 358 -4.05 12.73 25.39
C MET A 358 -4.02 14.07 26.15
N GLN A 359 -3.27 14.18 27.23
CA GLN A 359 -3.05 15.44 27.94
C GLN A 359 -2.32 16.48 27.07
N ASN A 360 -1.40 16.02 26.22
CA ASN A 360 -0.55 16.86 25.37
C ASN A 360 -0.93 16.80 23.88
N ILE A 361 -2.15 16.34 23.54
CA ILE A 361 -2.53 16.03 22.16
C ILE A 361 -2.53 17.26 21.23
N LYS A 362 -2.78 18.44 21.78
CA LYS A 362 -2.78 19.72 21.05
C LYS A 362 -1.38 20.15 20.61
N ASP A 363 -0.33 19.66 21.27
CA ASP A 363 1.07 20.00 21.02
C ASP A 363 1.76 19.02 20.08
N ILE A 364 1.05 17.95 19.66
CA ILE A 364 1.60 16.96 18.74
C ILE A 364 1.71 17.56 17.33
N PRO A 365 2.90 17.52 16.72
CA PRO A 365 3.09 18.04 15.36
C PRO A 365 2.16 17.38 14.35
N LYS A 366 1.64 18.16 13.43
CA LYS A 366 0.80 17.69 12.31
C LYS A 366 1.58 16.71 11.45
N ALA A 367 0.99 15.55 11.19
CA ALA A 367 1.55 14.59 10.24
C ALA A 367 1.43 15.11 8.81
N SER A 368 2.34 14.69 7.96
CA SER A 368 2.33 15.06 6.54
C SER A 368 2.88 13.92 5.68
N LEU A 369 2.46 13.86 4.44
CA LEU A 369 2.96 12.91 3.48
C LEU A 369 4.36 13.30 2.98
N ILE A 370 5.25 12.31 2.90
CA ILE A 370 6.48 12.46 2.15
C ILE A 370 6.09 12.44 0.67
N LYS A 371 6.17 13.56 0.01
CA LYS A 371 5.86 13.84 -1.40
C LYS A 371 5.00 12.77 -2.11
N ALA A 372 3.72 13.07 -2.31
CA ALA A 372 2.86 12.26 -3.18
C ALA A 372 3.48 12.15 -4.57
N GLY A 373 3.40 10.96 -5.17
CA GLY A 373 3.87 10.72 -6.53
C GLY A 373 2.86 11.23 -7.56
N THR A 374 3.36 11.54 -8.76
CA THR A 374 2.51 11.78 -9.93
C THR A 374 2.61 10.61 -10.90
N ILE A 375 1.49 10.24 -11.54
CA ILE A 375 1.46 9.20 -12.57
C ILE A 375 1.72 9.74 -13.99
N ASP A 376 1.63 11.06 -14.20
CA ASP A 376 1.72 11.68 -15.52
C ASP A 376 3.02 11.33 -16.27
N PRO A 377 4.23 11.35 -15.65
CA PRO A 377 5.45 10.94 -16.32
C PRO A 377 5.42 9.48 -16.77
N ILE A 378 4.78 8.60 -15.98
CA ILE A 378 4.63 7.17 -16.31
C ILE A 378 3.72 7.01 -17.53
N ILE A 379 2.54 7.66 -17.52
CA ILE A 379 1.61 7.64 -18.65
C ILE A 379 2.26 8.17 -19.92
N LYS A 380 2.96 9.30 -19.81
CA LYS A 380 3.71 9.88 -20.95
C LYS A 380 4.75 8.91 -21.49
N GLU A 381 5.49 8.24 -20.60
CA GLU A 381 6.52 7.29 -21.01
C GLU A 381 5.92 6.00 -21.63
N ILE A 382 4.78 5.51 -21.15
CA ILE A 382 4.05 4.38 -21.74
C ILE A 382 3.56 4.75 -23.17
N LYS A 383 3.06 5.98 -23.36
CA LYS A 383 2.56 6.48 -24.66
C LYS A 383 3.67 6.76 -25.68
N ARG A 384 4.89 6.98 -25.23
CA ARG A 384 6.05 7.29 -26.09
C ARG A 384 6.44 6.05 -26.91
N LYS A 385 6.39 6.20 -28.25
CA LYS A 385 6.79 5.16 -29.20
C LYS A 385 8.29 4.86 -29.15
#